data_21eb60db74bc6d1bb0b466fad9ac0109
#
_entry.id   21eb60db74bc6d1bb0b466fad9ac0109
#
_cell.length_a   1.000
_cell.length_b   1.000
_cell.length_c   1.000
_cell.angle_alpha   90.00
_cell.angle_beta   90.00
_cell.angle_gamma   90.00
#
_symmetry.space_group_name_H-M   'P 1'
#
loop_
_entity.id
_entity.type
_entity.pdbx_description
1 polymer ?
#
loop_
_entity_poly.entity_id
_entity_poly.type
_entity_poly.pdbx_seq_one_letter_code
_entity_poly.pdbx_strand_id
1 'polypeptide(L)' 'MMGLTIKQYRSNAGWSIAKLAQEAKISFQSVSNAEEGKPVRAATAKAIADALSKGMGVEIKVSNIAGLNIL' A
#
# COMPACT_ATOMS: atom_id res chain seq x y z
N MET A 1 -16.54 2.13 8.76
CA MET A 1 -16.34 1.10 7.72
C MET A 1 -14.87 0.75 7.64
N MET A 2 -14.57 -0.52 7.53
CA MET A 2 -13.19 -0.96 7.46
C MET A 2 -12.64 -0.77 6.05
N GLY A 3 -11.40 -0.29 5.97
CA GLY A 3 -10.72 -0.19 4.70
C GLY A 3 -10.26 -1.55 4.21
N LEU A 4 -9.81 -1.60 2.97
CA LEU A 4 -9.23 -2.80 2.39
C LEU A 4 -7.75 -2.89 2.78
N THR A 5 -7.20 -4.10 2.72
CA THR A 5 -5.76 -4.29 2.91
C THR A 5 -5.02 -3.86 1.65
N ILE A 6 -3.70 -3.70 1.77
CA ILE A 6 -2.85 -3.38 0.60
C ILE A 6 -3.07 -4.42 -0.49
N LYS A 7 -3.10 -5.70 -0.12
CA LYS A 7 -3.27 -6.78 -1.09
C LYS A 7 -4.62 -6.66 -1.82
N GLN A 8 -5.68 -6.31 -1.11
CA GLN A 8 -7.00 -6.14 -1.72
C GLN A 8 -7.03 -4.96 -2.66
N TYR A 9 -6.45 -3.81 -2.26
CA TYR A 9 -6.34 -2.65 -3.14
C TYR A 9 -5.53 -2.99 -4.39
N ARG A 10 -4.41 -3.66 -4.18
CA ARG A 10 -3.51 -4.04 -5.28
C ARG A 10 -4.23 -4.97 -6.26
N SER A 11 -4.94 -5.95 -5.74
CA SER A 11 -5.70 -6.90 -6.57
C SER A 11 -6.79 -6.18 -7.37
N ASN A 12 -7.47 -5.23 -6.74
CA ASN A 12 -8.50 -4.44 -7.43
C ASN A 12 -7.89 -3.60 -8.55
N ALA A 13 -6.66 -3.13 -8.38
CA ALA A 13 -5.97 -2.37 -9.42
C ALA A 13 -5.33 -3.27 -10.49
N GLY A 14 -5.30 -4.59 -10.27
CA GLY A 14 -4.65 -5.51 -11.18
C GLY A 14 -3.13 -5.47 -11.08
N TRP A 15 -2.60 -5.10 -9.93
CA TRP A 15 -1.16 -4.90 -9.74
C TRP A 15 -0.52 -6.04 -8.96
N SER A 16 0.71 -6.40 -9.37
CA SER A 16 1.58 -7.27 -8.57
C SER A 16 2.25 -6.43 -7.48
N ILE A 17 2.91 -7.12 -6.52
CA ILE A 17 3.74 -6.43 -5.53
C ILE A 17 4.81 -5.60 -6.22
N ALA A 18 5.45 -6.17 -7.25
CA ALA A 18 6.50 -5.47 -8.00
C ALA A 18 5.96 -4.20 -8.64
N LYS A 19 4.75 -4.25 -9.20
CA LYS A 19 4.14 -3.08 -9.82
C LYS A 19 3.86 -1.99 -8.78
N LEU A 20 3.32 -2.37 -7.64
CA LEU A 20 3.07 -1.41 -6.56
C LEU A 20 4.37 -0.79 -6.06
N ALA A 21 5.40 -1.62 -5.87
CA ALA A 21 6.71 -1.11 -5.44
C ALA A 21 7.27 -0.10 -6.44
N GLN A 22 7.15 -0.39 -7.71
CA GLN A 22 7.60 0.50 -8.78
C GLN A 22 6.84 1.83 -8.74
N GLU A 23 5.52 1.77 -8.63
CA GLU A 23 4.70 2.97 -8.61
C GLU A 23 4.91 3.80 -7.34
N ALA A 24 5.15 3.15 -6.22
CA ALA A 24 5.42 3.82 -4.94
C ALA A 24 6.88 4.24 -4.81
N LYS A 25 7.74 3.79 -5.71
CA LYS A 25 9.18 4.10 -5.71
C LYS A 25 9.86 3.60 -4.43
N ILE A 26 9.47 2.42 -3.99
CA ILE A 26 10.05 1.73 -2.84
C ILE A 26 10.42 0.30 -3.25
N SER A 27 11.13 -0.40 -2.36
CA SER A 27 11.57 -1.76 -2.69
C SER A 27 10.41 -2.75 -2.63
N PHE A 28 10.55 -3.85 -3.37
CA PHE A 28 9.63 -4.98 -3.30
C PHE A 28 9.47 -5.45 -1.85
N GLN A 29 10.60 -5.54 -1.13
CA GLN A 29 10.58 -6.00 0.25
C GLN A 29 9.77 -5.07 1.16
N SER A 30 9.84 -3.76 0.91
CA SER A 30 9.06 -2.81 1.70
C SER A 30 7.56 -3.05 1.53
N VAL A 31 7.10 -3.29 0.30
CA VAL A 31 5.69 -3.60 0.06
C VAL A 31 5.31 -4.93 0.70
N SER A 32 6.15 -5.95 0.53
CA SER A 32 5.92 -7.27 1.10
C SER A 32 5.80 -7.20 2.62
N ASN A 33 6.71 -6.47 3.26
CA ASN A 33 6.67 -6.28 4.72
C ASN A 33 5.39 -5.60 5.16
N ALA A 34 4.96 -4.57 4.43
CA ALA A 34 3.73 -3.86 4.76
C ALA A 34 2.51 -4.77 4.64
N GLU A 35 2.48 -5.63 3.62
CA GLU A 35 1.37 -6.58 3.43
C GLU A 35 1.33 -7.64 4.52
N GLU A 36 2.50 -7.99 5.06
CA GLU A 36 2.59 -8.98 6.13
C GLU A 36 2.29 -8.41 7.51
N GLY A 37 2.01 -7.12 7.59
CA GLY A 37 1.74 -6.47 8.87
C GLY A 37 2.99 -6.15 9.68
N LYS A 38 4.15 -6.21 9.07
CA LYS A 38 5.40 -5.82 9.74
C LYS A 38 5.48 -4.31 9.87
N PRO A 39 6.16 -3.79 10.90
CA PRO A 39 6.27 -2.34 11.09
C PRO A 39 6.94 -1.66 9.89
N VAL A 40 6.34 -0.56 9.43
CA VAL A 40 6.89 0.24 8.34
C VAL A 40 6.88 1.70 8.76
N ARG A 41 7.73 2.48 8.14
CA ARG A 41 7.80 3.92 8.41
C ARG A 41 6.58 4.62 7.81
N ALA A 42 6.18 5.73 8.43
CA ALA A 42 5.06 6.53 7.94
C ALA A 42 5.27 6.96 6.48
N ALA A 43 6.49 7.33 6.11
CA ALA A 43 6.80 7.72 4.73
C ALA A 43 6.56 6.58 3.75
N THR A 44 6.90 5.35 4.13
CA THR A 44 6.64 4.16 3.31
C THR A 44 5.14 3.92 3.15
N ALA A 45 4.40 4.03 4.26
CA ALA A 45 2.95 3.86 4.23
C ALA A 45 2.29 4.91 3.33
N LYS A 46 2.75 6.16 3.42
CA LYS A 46 2.22 7.23 2.58
C LYS A 46 2.52 6.99 1.10
N ALA A 47 3.73 6.52 0.80
CA ALA A 47 4.10 6.22 -0.59
C ALA A 47 3.19 5.13 -1.18
N ILE A 48 2.87 4.11 -0.38
CA ILE A 48 1.96 3.04 -0.80
C ILE A 48 0.55 3.60 -1.03
N ALA A 49 0.06 4.40 -0.08
CA ALA A 49 -1.28 4.99 -0.20
C ALA A 49 -1.38 5.88 -1.43
N ASP A 50 -0.37 6.70 -1.69
CA ASP A 50 -0.35 7.60 -2.84
C ASP A 50 -0.33 6.81 -4.16
N ALA A 51 0.47 5.75 -4.22
CA ALA A 51 0.55 4.90 -5.42
C ALA A 51 -0.79 4.21 -5.69
N LEU A 52 -1.43 3.68 -4.64
CA LEU A 52 -2.73 3.04 -4.77
C LEU A 52 -3.80 4.04 -5.19
N SER A 53 -3.75 5.26 -4.64
CA SER A 53 -4.69 6.32 -5.02
C SER A 53 -4.60 6.61 -6.52
N LYS A 54 -3.39 6.71 -7.02
CA LYS A 54 -3.14 6.97 -8.43
C LYS A 54 -3.64 5.81 -9.30
N GLY A 55 -3.35 4.59 -8.87
CA GLY A 55 -3.74 3.40 -9.63
C GLY A 55 -5.24 3.16 -9.64
N MET A 56 -5.92 3.51 -8.56
CA MET A 56 -7.38 3.30 -8.42
C MET A 56 -8.19 4.48 -8.94
N GLY A 57 -7.57 5.64 -9.12
CA GLY A 57 -8.27 6.84 -9.54
C GLY A 57 -9.13 7.46 -8.45
N VAL A 58 -8.91 7.11 -7.19
CA VAL A 58 -9.62 7.67 -6.04
C VAL A 58 -8.62 7.94 -4.94
N GLU A 59 -8.94 8.86 -4.04
CA GLU A 59 -8.06 9.14 -2.92
C GLU A 59 -8.10 8.01 -1.89
N ILE A 60 -6.94 7.45 -1.58
CA ILE A 60 -6.78 6.44 -0.54
C ILE A 60 -5.80 7.00 0.48
N LYS A 61 -6.26 7.17 1.71
CA LYS A 61 -5.42 7.66 2.80
C LYS A 61 -4.80 6.49 3.53
N VAL A 62 -3.67 6.73 4.21
CA VAL A 62 -3.03 5.70 5.03
C VAL A 62 -4.04 5.11 6.01
N SER A 63 -4.89 5.95 6.61
CA SER A 63 -5.91 5.51 7.56
C SER A 63 -6.98 4.62 6.95
N ASN A 64 -7.10 4.59 5.63
CA ASN A 64 -8.07 3.74 4.94
C ASN A 64 -7.53 2.34 4.66
N ILE A 65 -6.25 2.09 4.94
CA ILE A 65 -5.62 0.81 4.64
C ILE A 65 -5.61 -0.06 5.89
N ALA A 66 -6.33 -1.17 5.85
CA ALA A 66 -6.36 -2.11 6.97
C ALA A 66 -5.06 -2.90 7.02
N GLY A 67 -4.65 -3.26 8.22
CA GLY A 67 -3.49 -4.15 8.43
C GLY A 67 -2.14 -3.47 8.38
N LEU A 68 -2.07 -2.15 8.14
CA LEU A 68 -0.82 -1.42 8.18
C LEU A 68 -0.34 -1.26 9.62
N ASN A 69 0.93 -1.56 9.84
CA ASN A 69 1.57 -1.37 11.14
C ASN A 69 2.64 -0.29 10.97
N ILE A 70 2.34 0.92 11.43
CA ILE A 70 3.23 2.07 11.25
C ILE A 70 4.06 2.25 12.52
N LEU A 71 5.36 2.41 12.32
CA LEU A 71 6.29 2.67 13.42
C LEU A 71 5.97 3.96 14.17
#